data_42e8d96f4e6bfb2b5863fa27de86427d
#
_entry.id   42e8d96f4e6bfb2b5863fa27de86427d
#
_cell.length_a   1.000
_cell.length_b   1.000
_cell.length_c   1.000
_cell.angle_alpha   90.00
_cell.angle_beta   90.00
_cell.angle_gamma   90.00
#
_symmetry.space_group_name_H-M   'P 1'
#
loop_
_entity.id
_entity.type
_entity.pdbx_description
1 polymer ?
#
loop_
_entity_poly.entity_id
_entity_poly.type
_entity_poly.pdbx_seq_one_letter_code
_entity_poly.pdbx_strand_id
1 'polypeptide(L)'
;MNFYKIYRNKKVLVTGATGFKGAWLCLWLHILGARVYAVGYSPNKNKNLFYSLNLHKKIKINILDIRDKKKLSSYIVKNKPQFIFHLAAQPLILDGYKEPYKTYAINTLGTLNILEISRKSKFVRSLICV
;
A
#
# COMPACT_ATOMS: atom_id res chain seq x y z
N MET A 1 4.70 -9.34 -25.27
CA MET A 1 4.30 -9.50 -23.85
C MET A 1 3.00 -8.75 -23.63
N ASN A 2 1.92 -9.42 -23.23
CA ASN A 2 0.64 -8.73 -23.01
C ASN A 2 0.62 -8.21 -21.57
N PHE A 3 0.99 -6.93 -21.39
CA PHE A 3 1.09 -6.24 -20.11
C PHE A 3 -0.19 -6.38 -19.24
N TYR A 4 -1.35 -6.41 -19.89
CA TYR A 4 -2.64 -6.54 -19.20
C TYR A 4 -2.84 -7.89 -18.49
N LYS A 5 -2.07 -8.93 -18.82
CA LYS A 5 -2.20 -10.26 -18.21
C LYS A 5 -1.33 -10.48 -16.98
N ILE A 6 -0.32 -9.62 -16.73
CA ILE A 6 0.66 -9.80 -15.65
C ILE A 6 -0.02 -9.88 -14.27
N TYR A 7 -0.97 -8.99 -14.02
CA TYR A 7 -1.63 -8.88 -12.71
C TYR A 7 -2.93 -9.70 -12.60
N ARG A 8 -3.44 -10.22 -13.71
CA ARG A 8 -4.71 -10.95 -13.70
C ARG A 8 -4.66 -12.14 -12.74
N ASN A 9 -5.63 -12.19 -11.81
CA ASN A 9 -5.73 -13.19 -10.73
C ASN A 9 -4.54 -13.21 -9.76
N LYS A 10 -3.61 -12.26 -9.83
CA LYS A 10 -2.49 -12.15 -8.91
C LYS A 10 -2.88 -11.34 -7.67
N LYS A 11 -2.30 -11.70 -6.52
CA LYS A 11 -2.45 -10.97 -5.29
C LYS A 11 -1.45 -9.81 -5.28
N VAL A 12 -1.97 -8.59 -5.19
CA VAL A 12 -1.17 -7.35 -5.21
C VAL A 12 -1.48 -6.54 -3.96
N LEU A 13 -0.45 -6.16 -3.22
CA LEU A 13 -0.57 -5.25 -2.09
C LEU A 13 -0.19 -3.84 -2.52
N VAL A 14 -1.01 -2.87 -2.14
CA VAL A 14 -0.70 -1.43 -2.29
C VAL A 14 -0.71 -0.79 -0.92
N THR A 15 0.41 -0.24 -0.47
CA THR A 15 0.46 0.63 0.70
C THR A 15 0.31 2.09 0.29
N GLY A 16 -0.21 2.93 1.16
CA GLY A 16 -0.57 4.30 0.79
C GLY A 16 -1.81 4.37 -0.12
N ALA A 17 -2.63 3.32 -0.09
CA ALA A 17 -3.80 3.17 -0.95
C ALA A 17 -4.83 4.29 -0.80
N THR A 18 -4.89 4.94 0.35
CA THR A 18 -5.79 6.08 0.62
C THR A 18 -5.21 7.42 0.15
N GLY A 19 -3.97 7.46 -0.31
CA GLY A 19 -3.37 8.62 -0.98
C GLY A 19 -3.85 8.74 -2.43
N PHE A 20 -3.58 9.89 -3.05
CA PHE A 20 -4.01 10.18 -4.43
C PHE A 20 -3.50 9.13 -5.43
N LYS A 21 -2.17 8.93 -5.50
CA LYS A 21 -1.56 7.94 -6.42
C LYS A 21 -1.98 6.52 -6.08
N GLY A 22 -2.02 6.18 -4.78
CA GLY A 22 -2.39 4.84 -4.32
C GLY A 22 -3.82 4.46 -4.69
N ALA A 23 -4.78 5.39 -4.60
CA ALA A 23 -6.16 5.14 -5.00
C ALA A 23 -6.29 4.87 -6.50
N TRP A 24 -5.63 5.66 -7.35
CA TRP A 24 -5.61 5.43 -8.80
C TRP A 24 -4.95 4.09 -9.17
N LEU A 25 -3.84 3.75 -8.52
CA LEU A 25 -3.18 2.47 -8.75
C LEU A 25 -4.06 1.29 -8.34
N CYS A 26 -4.74 1.40 -7.19
CA CYS A 26 -5.70 0.39 -6.74
C CYS A 26 -6.84 0.18 -7.76
N LEU A 27 -7.39 1.26 -8.30
CA LEU A 27 -8.43 1.20 -9.34
C LEU A 27 -7.90 0.51 -10.59
N TRP A 28 -6.74 0.92 -11.06
CA TRP A 28 -6.14 0.35 -12.27
C TRP A 28 -5.84 -1.14 -12.11
N LEU A 29 -5.20 -1.55 -11.03
CA LEU A 29 -4.94 -2.96 -10.73
C LEU A 29 -6.24 -3.78 -10.63
N HIS A 30 -7.29 -3.21 -10.04
CA HIS A 30 -8.60 -3.85 -9.99
C HIS A 30 -9.18 -4.08 -11.39
N ILE A 31 -9.11 -3.08 -12.28
CA ILE A 31 -9.56 -3.19 -13.68
C ILE A 31 -8.74 -4.24 -14.44
N LEU A 32 -7.42 -4.36 -14.17
CA LEU A 32 -6.55 -5.38 -14.73
C LEU A 32 -6.83 -6.81 -14.20
N GLY A 33 -7.81 -6.96 -13.31
CA GLY A 33 -8.22 -8.24 -12.75
C GLY A 33 -7.31 -8.76 -11.64
N ALA A 34 -6.54 -7.89 -10.99
CA ALA A 34 -5.75 -8.25 -9.81
C ALA A 34 -6.66 -8.43 -8.57
N ARG A 35 -6.23 -9.29 -7.65
CA ARG A 35 -6.79 -9.37 -6.30
C ARG A 35 -6.05 -8.36 -5.41
N VAL A 36 -6.58 -7.13 -5.34
CA VAL A 36 -5.92 -6.03 -4.65
C VAL A 36 -6.19 -6.07 -3.15
N TYR A 37 -5.12 -5.97 -2.38
CA TYR A 37 -5.12 -5.75 -0.94
C TYR A 37 -4.55 -4.36 -0.67
N ALA A 38 -5.27 -3.54 0.07
CA ALA A 38 -4.91 -2.16 0.31
C ALA A 38 -4.53 -1.93 1.77
N VAL A 39 -3.50 -1.15 1.99
CA VAL A 39 -3.12 -0.60 3.30
C VAL A 39 -3.21 0.91 3.21
N GLY A 40 -4.04 1.49 4.06
CA GLY A 40 -4.20 2.93 4.20
C GLY A 40 -3.93 3.41 5.62
N TYR A 41 -3.77 4.71 5.80
CA TYR A 41 -3.58 5.35 7.09
C TYR A 41 -4.67 6.42 7.31
N SER A 42 -5.41 6.32 8.41
CA SER A 42 -6.40 7.29 8.91
C SER A 42 -7.09 8.15 7.84
N PRO A 43 -7.88 7.58 6.92
CA PRO A 43 -8.48 8.36 5.86
C PRO A 43 -9.62 9.21 6.41
N ASN A 44 -9.63 10.49 6.06
CA ASN A 44 -10.86 11.27 6.14
C ASN A 44 -11.80 10.77 5.03
N LYS A 45 -12.78 9.93 5.38
CA LYS A 45 -13.68 9.26 4.43
C LYS A 45 -14.40 10.23 3.50
N ASN A 46 -14.71 11.43 3.97
CA ASN A 46 -15.50 12.42 3.23
C ASN A 46 -14.69 13.18 2.15
N LYS A 47 -13.35 13.14 2.23
CA LYS A 47 -12.46 13.87 1.31
C LYS A 47 -11.39 12.96 0.71
N ASN A 48 -11.65 11.66 0.60
CA ASN A 48 -10.63 10.69 0.21
C ASN A 48 -11.02 10.03 -1.11
N LEU A 49 -10.14 10.13 -2.11
CA LEU A 49 -10.35 9.59 -3.45
C LEU A 49 -10.69 8.08 -3.45
N PHE A 50 -10.05 7.30 -2.58
CA PHE A 50 -10.31 5.86 -2.46
C PHE A 50 -11.77 5.56 -2.15
N TYR A 51 -12.38 6.35 -1.26
CA TYR A 51 -13.80 6.22 -0.92
C TYR A 51 -14.72 6.81 -1.98
N SER A 52 -14.35 7.94 -2.59
CA SER A 52 -15.10 8.56 -3.69
C SER A 52 -15.20 7.63 -4.91
N LEU A 53 -14.17 6.85 -5.19
CA LEU A 53 -14.16 5.82 -6.22
C LEU A 53 -14.88 4.52 -5.80
N ASN A 54 -15.48 4.47 -4.61
CA ASN A 54 -16.11 3.28 -4.04
C ASN A 54 -15.19 2.03 -3.98
N LEU A 55 -13.88 2.23 -3.91
CA LEU A 55 -12.90 1.13 -3.88
C LEU A 55 -13.02 0.29 -2.62
N HIS A 56 -13.46 0.87 -1.51
CA HIS A 56 -13.71 0.15 -0.25
C HIS A 56 -14.77 -0.97 -0.37
N LYS A 57 -15.62 -0.91 -1.41
CA LYS A 57 -16.60 -1.97 -1.72
C LYS A 57 -16.05 -3.07 -2.64
N LYS A 58 -14.94 -2.80 -3.32
CA LYS A 58 -14.36 -3.68 -4.35
C LYS A 58 -13.02 -4.30 -3.92
N ILE A 59 -12.29 -3.64 -3.04
CA ILE A 59 -10.93 -3.97 -2.65
C ILE A 59 -10.86 -4.17 -1.13
N LYS A 60 -10.13 -5.19 -0.69
CA LYS A 60 -9.88 -5.42 0.74
C LYS A 60 -8.91 -4.37 1.27
N ILE A 61 -9.41 -3.43 2.05
CA ILE A 61 -8.59 -2.41 2.71
C ILE A 61 -8.41 -2.73 4.20
N ASN A 62 -7.19 -2.50 4.70
CA ASN A 62 -6.89 -2.45 6.12
C ASN A 62 -6.27 -1.09 6.47
N ILE A 63 -6.80 -0.47 7.50
CA ILE A 63 -6.27 0.80 8.02
C ILE A 63 -5.26 0.45 9.10
N LEU A 64 -3.99 0.65 8.79
CA LEU A 64 -2.88 0.42 9.72
C LEU A 64 -1.70 1.34 9.41
N ASP A 65 -0.90 1.57 10.43
CA ASP A 65 0.35 2.32 10.31
C ASP A 65 1.47 1.38 9.85
N ILE A 66 2.19 1.75 8.79
CA ILE A 66 3.32 0.96 8.28
C ILE A 66 4.49 0.86 9.26
N ARG A 67 4.54 1.74 10.28
CA ARG A 67 5.51 1.66 11.37
C ARG A 67 5.21 0.52 12.34
N ASP A 68 3.96 0.06 12.44
CA ASP A 68 3.59 -1.10 13.22
C ASP A 68 3.95 -2.39 12.47
N LYS A 69 5.21 -2.79 12.62
CA LYS A 69 5.78 -3.98 11.95
C LYS A 69 4.98 -5.26 12.20
N LYS A 70 4.45 -5.43 13.41
CA LYS A 70 3.70 -6.66 13.78
C LYS A 70 2.40 -6.74 12.98
N LYS A 71 1.59 -5.68 12.99
CA LYS A 71 0.32 -5.64 12.25
C LYS A 71 0.54 -5.73 10.75
N LEU A 72 1.54 -5.00 10.23
CA LEU A 72 1.91 -5.02 8.83
C LEU A 72 2.34 -6.42 8.38
N SER A 73 3.23 -7.06 9.13
CA SER A 73 3.69 -8.43 8.88
C SER A 73 2.54 -9.43 8.90
N SER A 74 1.69 -9.37 9.92
CA SER A 74 0.52 -10.25 10.02
C SER A 74 -0.41 -10.10 8.82
N TYR A 75 -0.64 -8.88 8.36
CA TYR A 75 -1.48 -8.61 7.20
C TYR A 75 -0.86 -9.16 5.91
N ILE A 76 0.43 -8.95 5.70
CA ILE A 76 1.16 -9.42 4.51
C ILE A 76 1.22 -10.96 4.48
N VAL A 77 1.58 -11.58 5.60
CA VAL A 77 1.67 -13.05 5.70
C VAL A 77 0.31 -13.72 5.50
N LYS A 78 -0.76 -13.14 6.06
CA LYS A 78 -2.14 -13.64 5.87
C LYS A 78 -2.59 -13.62 4.42
N ASN A 79 -2.29 -12.55 3.69
CA ASN A 79 -2.78 -12.35 2.34
C ASN A 79 -1.84 -12.91 1.26
N LYS A 80 -0.55 -13.06 1.55
CA LYS A 80 0.50 -13.59 0.66
C LYS A 80 0.53 -12.91 -0.70
N PRO A 81 0.74 -11.58 -0.78
CA PRO A 81 0.81 -10.87 -2.05
C PRO A 81 2.04 -11.28 -2.84
N GLN A 82 1.89 -11.42 -4.15
CA GLN A 82 2.98 -11.72 -5.08
C GLN A 82 3.71 -10.44 -5.53
N PHE A 83 2.99 -9.33 -5.56
CA PHE A 83 3.51 -8.01 -5.91
C PHE A 83 3.16 -7.03 -4.80
N ILE A 84 4.10 -6.15 -4.47
CA ILE A 84 3.90 -5.07 -3.49
C ILE A 84 4.27 -3.75 -4.15
N PHE A 85 3.34 -2.80 -4.11
CA PHE A 85 3.57 -1.40 -4.45
C PHE A 85 3.56 -0.59 -3.16
N HIS A 86 4.70 -0.04 -2.79
CA HIS A 86 4.87 0.74 -1.59
C HIS A 86 4.84 2.23 -1.92
N LEU A 87 3.67 2.86 -1.69
CA LEU A 87 3.43 4.28 -1.91
C LEU A 87 3.13 5.02 -0.60
N ALA A 88 3.15 4.32 0.53
CA ALA A 88 2.93 4.95 1.83
C ALA A 88 4.13 5.82 2.21
N ALA A 89 3.87 7.11 2.35
CA ALA A 89 4.85 8.10 2.78
C ALA A 89 4.13 9.29 3.43
N GLN A 90 4.88 10.10 4.18
CA GLN A 90 4.49 11.46 4.52
C GLN A 90 5.13 12.40 3.46
N PRO A 91 4.37 12.90 2.47
CA PRO A 91 4.93 13.61 1.33
C PRO A 91 4.88 15.14 1.46
N LEU A 92 4.20 15.68 2.48
CA LEU A 92 3.98 17.11 2.62
C LEU A 92 5.20 17.80 3.23
N ILE A 93 5.80 18.74 2.48
CA ILE A 93 7.00 19.46 2.88
C ILE A 93 6.80 20.22 4.20
N LEU A 94 5.66 20.93 4.34
CA LEU A 94 5.36 21.70 5.56
C LEU A 94 5.24 20.79 6.80
N ASP A 95 4.64 19.61 6.65
CA ASP A 95 4.55 18.64 7.74
C ASP A 95 5.93 18.05 8.06
N GLY A 96 6.79 17.91 7.06
CA GLY A 96 8.17 17.49 7.24
C GLY A 96 8.99 18.45 8.09
N TYR A 97 8.79 19.75 7.91
CA TYR A 97 9.43 20.77 8.76
C TYR A 97 8.86 20.81 10.17
N LYS A 98 7.54 20.66 10.31
CA LYS A 98 6.86 20.70 11.62
C LYS A 98 7.11 19.46 12.46
N GLU A 99 7.14 18.27 11.82
CA GLU A 99 7.26 16.99 12.49
C GLU A 99 8.34 16.09 11.82
N PRO A 100 9.65 16.50 11.86
CA PRO A 100 10.71 15.79 11.17
C PRO A 100 10.87 14.34 11.65
N TYR A 101 10.79 14.08 12.95
CA TYR A 101 10.86 12.74 13.51
C TYR A 101 9.77 11.81 12.95
N LYS A 102 8.53 12.30 12.86
CA LYS A 102 7.41 11.55 12.32
C LYS A 102 7.61 11.27 10.84
N THR A 103 8.10 12.24 10.10
CA THR A 103 8.42 12.12 8.67
C THR A 103 9.47 11.03 8.44
N TYR A 104 10.59 11.08 9.18
CA TYR A 104 11.61 10.03 9.10
C TYR A 104 11.10 8.67 9.54
N ALA A 105 10.34 8.60 10.63
CA ALA A 105 9.76 7.34 11.12
C ALA A 105 8.84 6.69 10.06
N ILE A 106 8.01 7.48 9.38
CA ILE A 106 7.14 6.96 8.32
C ILE A 106 7.96 6.57 7.10
N ASN A 107 8.77 7.48 6.57
CA ASN A 107 9.41 7.33 5.27
C ASN A 107 10.60 6.36 5.32
N THR A 108 11.32 6.29 6.44
CA THR A 108 12.48 5.42 6.60
C THR A 108 12.12 4.11 7.29
N LEU A 109 11.61 4.16 8.53
CA LEU A 109 11.31 2.92 9.27
C LEU A 109 10.12 2.18 8.68
N GLY A 110 9.09 2.89 8.23
CA GLY A 110 7.95 2.28 7.54
C GLY A 110 8.37 1.53 6.28
N THR A 111 9.23 2.14 5.46
CA THR A 111 9.78 1.52 4.26
C THR A 111 10.68 0.32 4.61
N LEU A 112 11.54 0.46 5.63
CA LEU A 112 12.37 -0.64 6.12
C LEU A 112 11.52 -1.84 6.55
N ASN A 113 10.39 -1.62 7.20
CA ASN A 113 9.48 -2.70 7.59
C ASN A 113 8.96 -3.48 6.36
N ILE A 114 8.54 -2.76 5.30
CA ILE A 114 8.10 -3.40 4.05
C ILE A 114 9.24 -4.20 3.40
N LEU A 115 10.43 -3.62 3.31
CA LEU A 115 11.61 -4.28 2.75
C LEU A 115 11.95 -5.57 3.51
N GLU A 116 12.02 -5.52 4.83
CA GLU A 116 12.34 -6.68 5.67
C GLU A 116 11.29 -7.78 5.62
N ILE A 117 10.01 -7.41 5.64
CA ILE A 117 8.92 -8.39 5.51
C ILE A 117 8.98 -9.04 4.13
N SER A 118 9.19 -8.27 3.08
CA SER A 118 9.29 -8.75 1.70
C SER A 118 10.49 -9.69 1.52
N ARG A 119 11.67 -9.31 2.03
CA ARG A 119 12.90 -10.10 1.97
C ARG A 119 12.74 -11.49 2.61
N LYS A 120 11.99 -11.57 3.71
CA LYS A 120 11.73 -12.82 4.43
C LYS A 120 10.59 -13.65 3.84
N SER A 121 9.83 -13.09 2.90
CA SER A 121 8.62 -13.72 2.36
C SER A 121 8.90 -14.45 1.04
N LYS A 122 8.75 -15.78 1.03
CA LYS A 122 8.95 -16.59 -0.18
C LYS A 122 7.89 -16.36 -1.28
N PHE A 123 6.75 -15.73 -0.95
CA PHE A 123 5.65 -15.48 -1.88
C PHE A 123 5.75 -14.13 -2.61
N VAL A 124 6.53 -13.19 -2.10
CA VAL A 124 6.75 -11.89 -2.76
C VAL A 124 7.74 -12.08 -3.91
N ARG A 125 7.30 -11.74 -5.13
CA ARG A 125 8.10 -11.81 -6.35
C ARG A 125 8.73 -10.49 -6.71
N SER A 126 8.03 -9.40 -6.42
CA SER A 126 8.50 -8.05 -6.73
C SER A 126 7.94 -7.05 -5.72
N LEU A 127 8.79 -6.12 -5.32
CA LEU A 127 8.47 -4.96 -4.51
C LEU A 127 8.92 -3.71 -5.28
N ILE A 128 8.00 -2.78 -5.45
CA ILE A 128 8.24 -1.47 -6.08
C ILE A 128 8.02 -0.40 -5.00
N CYS A 129 9.03 0.38 -4.70
CA CYS A 129 8.94 1.58 -3.86
C CYS A 129 8.87 2.82 -4.74
N VAL A 130 7.94 3.74 -4.42
CA VAL A 130 7.68 4.98 -5.18
C VAL A 130 7.97 6.20 -4.33
#